data_84d9a24b7344fe22c52e64f923fcc665
#
_entry.id   84d9a24b7344fe22c52e64f923fcc665
#
_cell.length_a   1.000
_cell.length_b   1.000
_cell.length_c   1.000
_cell.angle_alpha   90.00
_cell.angle_beta   90.00
_cell.angle_gamma   90.00
#
_symmetry.space_group_name_H-M   'P 1'
#
loop_
_entity.id
_entity.type
_entity.pdbx_description
1 polymer ?
#
loop_
_entity_poly.entity_id
_entity_poly.type
_entity_poly.pdbx_seq_one_letter_code
_entity_poly.pdbx_strand_id
1 'polypeptide(L)'
;MKKLAFGAMLFASMAYAHFGMVIPSTSSTDSDKISLTYKFAHPFEGTLMDIPMPKSAGVLINGKKSDMLKTLKEQKQNNMRFYNANYNIKEPAVHIFYVDLEPYFEPNEQIFIHHTAKSVVDAYGAGDGWDQSVGLKAEIIPLTRPFGLYAGNNFSGVVMYKGKPAADVIVEVEYLNDKGLKAPSEDHITQEIKTNKRGEFSFTTPLAGWWGFCALLSDDEKIKKDGKTYDVELGAIIWVETKDYQK
;
A
#
# COMPACT_ATOMS: atom_id res chain seq x y z
N MET A 1 32.67 41.71 20.58
CA MET A 1 32.55 40.54 19.70
C MET A 1 31.20 39.89 19.96
N LYS A 2 30.20 40.19 19.12
CA LYS A 2 28.84 39.62 19.25
C LYS A 2 28.80 38.30 18.46
N LYS A 3 28.59 37.17 19.16
CA LYS A 3 28.36 35.85 18.52
C LYS A 3 26.92 35.84 18.01
N LEU A 4 26.74 35.90 16.68
CA LEU A 4 25.48 35.54 16.04
C LEU A 4 25.32 34.01 16.17
N ALA A 5 24.34 33.57 16.93
CA ALA A 5 23.85 32.19 16.90
C ALA A 5 22.97 32.06 15.66
N PHE A 6 23.43 31.31 14.66
CA PHE A 6 22.63 30.90 13.52
C PHE A 6 21.74 29.75 13.99
N GLY A 7 20.50 30.06 14.29
CA GLY A 7 19.48 29.07 14.58
C GLY A 7 19.15 28.34 13.24
N ALA A 8 19.56 27.08 13.10
CA ALA A 8 19.05 26.22 12.06
C ALA A 8 17.56 26.01 12.33
N MET A 9 16.69 26.68 11.57
CA MET A 9 15.28 26.28 11.46
C MET A 9 15.28 24.90 10.78
N LEU A 10 15.07 23.86 11.56
CA LEU A 10 14.59 22.59 11.05
C LEU A 10 13.18 22.87 10.51
N PHE A 11 13.06 23.03 9.21
CA PHE A 11 11.79 22.80 8.55
C PHE A 11 11.52 21.30 8.69
N ALA A 12 10.65 20.94 9.62
CA ALA A 12 9.98 19.65 9.54
C ALA A 12 9.18 19.69 8.23
N SER A 13 9.70 19.08 7.18
CA SER A 13 8.90 18.74 6.00
C SER A 13 7.81 17.83 6.54
N MET A 14 6.55 18.23 6.42
CA MET A 14 5.43 17.31 6.62
C MET A 14 5.59 16.25 5.54
N ALA A 15 6.15 15.11 5.91
CA ALA A 15 6.20 13.95 5.05
C ALA A 15 4.78 13.40 5.00
N TYR A 16 4.02 13.83 3.99
CA TYR A 16 2.75 13.19 3.69
C TYR A 16 3.05 11.78 3.19
N ALA A 17 2.49 10.79 3.85
CA ALA A 17 2.65 9.41 3.45
C ALA A 17 1.99 9.16 2.09
N HIS A 18 2.79 8.77 1.11
CA HIS A 18 2.32 8.37 -0.20
C HIS A 18 1.96 6.88 -0.18
N PHE A 19 0.82 6.52 -0.74
CA PHE A 19 0.43 5.11 -0.82
C PHE A 19 0.12 4.68 -2.25
N GLY A 20 0.82 3.66 -2.72
CA GLY A 20 0.38 2.86 -3.85
C GLY A 20 -0.84 2.03 -3.46
N MET A 21 -1.84 1.96 -4.33
CA MET A 21 -3.11 1.31 -4.01
C MET A 21 -3.51 0.32 -5.08
N VAL A 22 -3.99 -0.83 -4.63
CA VAL A 22 -4.88 -1.72 -5.36
C VAL A 22 -6.04 -2.07 -4.43
N ILE A 23 -7.18 -1.40 -4.63
CA ILE A 23 -8.33 -1.50 -3.74
C ILE A 23 -9.45 -2.25 -4.44
N PRO A 24 -9.74 -3.49 -4.02
CA PRO A 24 -10.93 -4.22 -4.44
C PRO A 24 -12.20 -3.60 -3.86
N SER A 25 -13.35 -3.84 -4.50
CA SER A 25 -14.64 -3.41 -3.96
C SER A 25 -15.00 -4.06 -2.62
N THR A 26 -14.38 -5.17 -2.27
CA THR A 26 -14.48 -5.85 -0.97
C THR A 26 -13.35 -6.88 -0.82
N SER A 27 -13.02 -7.25 0.41
CA SER A 27 -12.04 -8.31 0.73
C SER A 27 -12.63 -9.72 0.77
N SER A 28 -13.96 -9.87 0.65
CA SER A 28 -14.64 -11.18 0.62
C SER A 28 -15.92 -11.07 -0.20
N THR A 29 -16.19 -12.05 -1.06
CA THR A 29 -17.34 -12.00 -1.99
C THR A 29 -17.84 -13.37 -2.42
N ASP A 30 -19.16 -13.48 -2.61
CA ASP A 30 -19.83 -14.58 -3.31
C ASP A 30 -20.26 -14.18 -4.74
N SER A 31 -19.79 -13.02 -5.23
CA SER A 31 -20.05 -12.55 -6.58
C SER A 31 -19.01 -13.08 -7.56
N ASP A 32 -19.42 -13.33 -8.79
CA ASP A 32 -18.55 -13.68 -9.92
C ASP A 32 -17.75 -12.48 -10.46
N LYS A 33 -17.95 -11.30 -9.91
CA LYS A 33 -17.30 -10.05 -10.37
C LYS A 33 -16.81 -9.21 -9.20
N ILE A 34 -15.63 -8.64 -9.37
CA ILE A 34 -15.05 -7.66 -8.46
C ILE A 34 -14.44 -6.50 -9.26
N SER A 35 -14.63 -5.28 -8.77
CA SER A 35 -13.95 -4.10 -9.28
C SER A 35 -12.70 -3.79 -8.49
N LEU A 36 -11.70 -3.21 -9.15
CA LEU A 36 -10.40 -2.86 -8.59
C LEU A 36 -10.09 -1.42 -8.98
N THR A 37 -9.58 -0.66 -8.02
CA THR A 37 -9.07 0.70 -8.25
C THR A 37 -7.59 0.75 -7.93
N TYR A 38 -6.79 1.29 -8.87
CA TYR A 38 -5.34 1.46 -8.74
C TYR A 38 -5.03 2.95 -8.69
N LYS A 39 -4.40 3.40 -7.61
CA LYS A 39 -4.11 4.82 -7.34
C LYS A 39 -2.73 4.98 -6.71
N PHE A 40 -2.23 6.21 -6.73
CA PHE A 40 -1.15 6.69 -5.89
C PHE A 40 -1.66 7.98 -5.23
N ALA A 41 -1.76 7.99 -3.90
CA ALA A 41 -2.48 9.05 -3.21
C ALA A 41 -2.05 9.16 -1.74
N HIS A 42 -2.46 10.26 -1.10
CA HIS A 42 -2.57 10.37 0.35
C HIS A 42 -3.94 9.82 0.76
N PRO A 43 -4.03 8.64 1.40
CA PRO A 43 -5.30 7.95 1.60
C PRO A 43 -6.30 8.73 2.45
N PHE A 44 -5.82 9.40 3.49
CA PHE A 44 -6.69 10.10 4.42
C PHE A 44 -7.23 11.41 3.85
N GLU A 45 -6.39 12.20 3.15
CA GLU A 45 -6.79 13.47 2.52
C GLU A 45 -7.48 13.27 1.16
N GLY A 46 -7.30 12.12 0.54
CA GLY A 46 -7.84 11.83 -0.79
C GLY A 46 -7.10 12.55 -1.93
N THR A 47 -5.91 13.10 -1.68
CA THR A 47 -5.11 13.80 -2.69
C THR A 47 -4.42 12.80 -3.61
N LEU A 48 -4.76 12.84 -4.90
CA LEU A 48 -4.16 12.00 -5.93
C LEU A 48 -2.86 12.59 -6.46
N MET A 49 -1.89 11.72 -6.72
CA MET A 49 -0.75 11.98 -7.58
C MET A 49 -0.93 11.32 -8.94
N ASP A 50 -0.38 11.95 -9.98
CA ASP A 50 -0.47 11.42 -11.34
C ASP A 50 0.46 10.21 -11.50
N ILE A 51 -0.08 9.07 -11.92
CA ILE A 51 0.70 7.88 -12.20
C ILE A 51 0.61 7.47 -13.67
N PRO A 52 1.74 7.12 -14.32
CA PRO A 52 1.71 6.44 -15.61
C PRO A 52 1.13 5.03 -15.46
N MET A 53 1.00 4.31 -16.59
CA MET A 53 0.66 2.90 -16.56
C MET A 53 1.67 2.15 -15.67
N PRO A 54 1.20 1.31 -14.71
CA PRO A 54 2.10 0.54 -13.86
C PRO A 54 3.06 -0.35 -14.64
N LYS A 55 4.22 -0.68 -14.05
CA LYS A 55 5.17 -1.66 -14.60
C LYS A 55 4.53 -3.04 -14.74
N SER A 56 3.78 -3.43 -13.72
CA SER A 56 2.99 -4.67 -13.75
C SER A 56 1.76 -4.53 -12.85
N ALA A 57 0.71 -5.25 -13.22
CA ALA A 57 -0.48 -5.48 -12.41
C ALA A 57 -0.96 -6.91 -12.67
N GLY A 58 -1.38 -7.61 -11.63
CA GLY A 58 -1.79 -8.99 -11.77
C GLY A 58 -2.56 -9.53 -10.59
N VAL A 59 -2.88 -10.81 -10.70
CA VAL A 59 -3.49 -11.61 -9.65
C VAL A 59 -2.72 -12.91 -9.48
N LEU A 60 -2.48 -13.30 -8.23
CA LEU A 60 -1.93 -14.59 -7.84
C LEU A 60 -3.06 -15.46 -7.28
N ILE A 61 -3.27 -16.65 -7.82
CA ILE A 61 -4.27 -17.63 -7.39
C ILE A 61 -3.59 -19.00 -7.37
N ASN A 62 -3.65 -19.70 -6.26
CA ASN A 62 -3.09 -21.05 -6.12
C ASN A 62 -1.64 -21.17 -6.66
N GLY A 63 -0.79 -20.17 -6.35
CA GLY A 63 0.60 -20.10 -6.79
C GLY A 63 0.82 -19.70 -8.26
N LYS A 64 -0.25 -19.42 -9.04
CA LYS A 64 -0.16 -19.02 -10.44
C LYS A 64 -0.48 -17.53 -10.61
N LYS A 65 0.45 -16.79 -11.22
CA LYS A 65 0.23 -15.38 -11.58
C LYS A 65 -0.47 -15.25 -12.92
N SER A 66 -1.40 -14.31 -13.02
CA SER A 66 -2.02 -13.86 -14.27
C SER A 66 -1.84 -12.36 -14.41
N ASP A 67 -1.43 -11.94 -15.61
CA ASP A 67 -1.27 -10.52 -15.95
C ASP A 67 -2.63 -9.84 -16.09
N MET A 68 -2.75 -8.66 -15.49
CA MET A 68 -3.94 -7.80 -15.57
C MET A 68 -3.65 -6.43 -16.19
N LEU A 69 -2.40 -6.14 -16.58
CA LEU A 69 -2.00 -4.81 -17.03
C LEU A 69 -2.89 -4.30 -18.18
N LYS A 70 -3.20 -5.18 -19.15
CA LYS A 70 -4.07 -4.85 -20.28
C LYS A 70 -5.55 -4.64 -19.94
N THR A 71 -5.97 -5.02 -18.73
CA THR A 71 -7.36 -4.83 -18.27
C THR A 71 -7.57 -3.49 -17.59
N LEU A 72 -6.48 -2.79 -17.27
CA LEU A 72 -6.51 -1.49 -16.63
C LEU A 72 -7.05 -0.45 -17.59
N LYS A 73 -8.05 0.31 -17.12
CA LYS A 73 -8.67 1.41 -17.85
C LYS A 73 -8.32 2.72 -17.19
N GLU A 74 -7.61 3.58 -17.92
CA GLU A 74 -7.27 4.91 -17.44
C GLU A 74 -8.53 5.72 -17.09
N GLN A 75 -8.45 6.37 -15.95
CA GLN A 75 -9.40 7.35 -15.45
C GLN A 75 -8.65 8.62 -15.07
N LYS A 76 -9.37 9.73 -14.94
CA LYS A 76 -8.80 11.01 -14.48
C LYS A 76 -9.70 11.66 -13.43
N GLN A 77 -9.07 12.18 -12.40
CA GLN A 77 -9.69 13.05 -11.40
C GLN A 77 -8.74 14.23 -11.16
N ASN A 78 -9.21 15.47 -11.35
CA ASN A 78 -8.39 16.70 -11.25
C ASN A 78 -7.11 16.64 -12.10
N ASN A 79 -7.20 16.11 -13.33
CA ASN A 79 -6.10 15.85 -14.26
C ASN A 79 -5.08 14.80 -13.82
N MET A 80 -5.22 14.17 -12.66
CA MET A 80 -4.38 13.07 -12.19
C MET A 80 -4.93 11.75 -12.69
N ARG A 81 -4.07 10.89 -13.24
CA ARG A 81 -4.43 9.56 -13.75
C ARG A 81 -4.54 8.57 -12.59
N PHE A 82 -5.49 7.67 -12.72
CA PHE A 82 -5.60 6.44 -11.95
C PHE A 82 -6.21 5.37 -12.83
N TYR A 83 -6.32 4.14 -12.39
CA TYR A 83 -6.84 3.06 -13.21
C TYR A 83 -7.91 2.25 -12.50
N ASN A 84 -8.88 1.79 -13.27
CA ASN A 84 -9.88 0.81 -12.81
C ASN A 84 -9.77 -0.47 -13.63
N ALA A 85 -10.11 -1.59 -13.00
CA ALA A 85 -10.30 -2.86 -13.68
C ALA A 85 -11.51 -3.60 -13.11
N ASN A 86 -12.13 -4.43 -13.95
CA ASN A 86 -13.10 -5.43 -13.51
C ASN A 86 -12.46 -6.81 -13.67
N TYR A 87 -12.62 -7.66 -12.67
CA TYR A 87 -12.12 -9.03 -12.70
C TYR A 87 -13.28 -10.00 -12.54
N ASN A 88 -13.31 -11.03 -13.41
CA ASN A 88 -14.31 -12.10 -13.34
C ASN A 88 -13.71 -13.27 -12.55
N ILE A 89 -14.32 -13.56 -11.40
CA ILE A 89 -13.98 -14.69 -10.55
C ILE A 89 -14.55 -15.94 -11.19
N LYS A 90 -13.73 -16.94 -11.44
CA LYS A 90 -14.10 -18.16 -12.18
C LYS A 90 -14.35 -19.35 -11.29
N GLU A 91 -13.77 -19.35 -10.09
CA GLU A 91 -13.81 -20.48 -9.16
C GLU A 91 -13.57 -19.98 -7.72
N PRO A 92 -14.02 -20.72 -6.71
CA PRO A 92 -13.65 -20.45 -5.32
C PRO A 92 -12.13 -20.48 -5.15
N ALA A 93 -11.56 -19.36 -4.74
CA ALA A 93 -10.14 -19.22 -4.46
C ALA A 93 -9.85 -17.94 -3.66
N VAL A 94 -8.69 -17.88 -3.03
CA VAL A 94 -8.11 -16.61 -2.56
C VAL A 94 -7.34 -15.96 -3.71
N HIS A 95 -7.67 -14.69 -3.97
CA HIS A 95 -7.10 -13.88 -5.04
C HIS A 95 -6.22 -12.80 -4.43
N ILE A 96 -4.91 -12.82 -4.72
CA ILE A 96 -3.98 -11.77 -4.29
C ILE A 96 -3.75 -10.83 -5.47
N PHE A 97 -4.45 -9.71 -5.51
CA PHE A 97 -4.26 -8.66 -6.49
C PHE A 97 -3.04 -7.83 -6.13
N TYR A 98 -2.19 -7.53 -7.10
CA TYR A 98 -0.97 -6.77 -6.89
C TYR A 98 -0.70 -5.77 -8.01
N VAL A 99 0.10 -4.75 -7.68
CA VAL A 99 0.60 -3.75 -8.60
C VAL A 99 2.05 -3.39 -8.25
N ASP A 100 2.86 -3.18 -9.28
CA ASP A 100 4.18 -2.58 -9.23
C ASP A 100 4.11 -1.27 -10.02
N LEU A 101 4.17 -0.13 -9.31
CA LEU A 101 4.04 1.19 -9.91
C LEU A 101 5.36 1.64 -10.55
N GLU A 102 5.27 2.53 -11.54
CA GLU A 102 6.46 3.25 -12.00
C GLU A 102 6.99 4.17 -10.89
N PRO A 103 8.32 4.29 -10.70
CA PRO A 103 8.88 5.18 -9.71
C PRO A 103 8.46 6.63 -9.94
N TYR A 104 7.94 7.24 -8.89
CA TYR A 104 7.59 8.65 -8.84
C TYR A 104 8.78 9.48 -8.32
N PHE A 105 9.13 10.57 -9.01
CA PHE A 105 10.16 11.48 -8.52
C PHE A 105 9.53 12.51 -7.57
N GLU A 106 9.99 12.51 -6.30
CA GLU A 106 9.58 13.50 -5.30
C GLU A 106 10.54 14.70 -5.30
N PRO A 107 10.10 15.85 -5.84
CA PRO A 107 10.99 17.00 -6.01
C PRO A 107 11.47 17.62 -4.70
N ASN A 108 10.65 17.58 -3.64
CA ASN A 108 10.98 18.21 -2.36
C ASN A 108 12.07 17.42 -1.61
N GLU A 109 12.06 16.10 -1.71
CA GLU A 109 13.00 15.21 -1.05
C GLU A 109 14.17 14.81 -1.95
N GLN A 110 14.07 15.07 -3.25
CA GLN A 110 15.09 14.71 -4.25
C GLN A 110 15.38 13.20 -4.27
N ILE A 111 14.32 12.37 -4.17
CA ILE A 111 14.36 10.91 -4.24
C ILE A 111 13.35 10.39 -5.25
N PHE A 112 13.45 9.10 -5.60
CA PHE A 112 12.39 8.37 -6.25
C PHE A 112 11.63 7.53 -5.22
N ILE A 113 10.29 7.57 -5.28
CA ILE A 113 9.40 6.70 -4.51
C ILE A 113 8.91 5.60 -5.45
N HIS A 114 9.14 4.35 -5.08
CA HIS A 114 8.75 3.18 -5.85
C HIS A 114 7.88 2.25 -4.99
N HIS A 115 6.61 2.22 -5.27
CA HIS A 115 5.65 1.46 -4.48
C HIS A 115 5.19 0.19 -5.18
N THR A 116 5.15 -0.89 -4.40
CA THR A 116 4.45 -2.13 -4.72
C THR A 116 3.29 -2.29 -3.75
N ALA A 117 2.12 -2.66 -4.24
CA ALA A 117 0.95 -2.82 -3.39
C ALA A 117 0.20 -4.12 -3.68
N LYS A 118 -0.45 -4.67 -2.65
CA LYS A 118 -1.34 -5.82 -2.81
C LYS A 118 -2.56 -5.73 -1.91
N SER A 119 -3.62 -6.45 -2.32
CA SER A 119 -4.83 -6.71 -1.54
C SER A 119 -5.24 -8.16 -1.73
N VAL A 120 -5.87 -8.73 -0.72
CA VAL A 120 -6.30 -10.13 -0.73
C VAL A 120 -7.82 -10.19 -0.70
N VAL A 121 -8.39 -10.97 -1.60
CA VAL A 121 -9.83 -11.21 -1.69
C VAL A 121 -10.13 -12.69 -1.57
N ASP A 122 -10.98 -13.05 -0.64
CA ASP A 122 -11.54 -14.39 -0.53
C ASP A 122 -12.82 -14.47 -1.36
N ALA A 123 -12.82 -15.38 -2.33
CA ALA A 123 -14.00 -15.63 -3.16
C ALA A 123 -14.65 -16.97 -2.79
N TYR A 124 -15.94 -16.92 -2.49
CA TYR A 124 -16.78 -18.06 -2.14
C TYR A 124 -16.30 -18.85 -0.92
N GLY A 125 -15.65 -18.16 0.04
CA GLY A 125 -15.21 -18.78 1.31
C GLY A 125 -14.10 -19.82 1.14
N ALA A 126 -13.21 -19.66 0.16
CA ALA A 126 -12.11 -20.59 -0.11
C ALA A 126 -11.10 -20.69 1.06
N GLY A 127 -10.80 -19.56 1.70
CA GLY A 127 -10.10 -19.47 2.98
C GLY A 127 -8.59 -19.66 2.98
N ASP A 128 -8.00 -20.39 2.03
CA ASP A 128 -6.59 -20.81 2.04
C ASP A 128 -5.71 -20.03 1.05
N GLY A 129 -4.41 -19.91 1.36
CA GLY A 129 -3.41 -19.34 0.45
C GLY A 129 -3.30 -17.82 0.47
N TRP A 130 -3.87 -17.15 1.50
CA TRP A 130 -3.84 -15.70 1.68
C TRP A 130 -2.45 -15.14 2.04
N ASP A 131 -1.55 -15.97 2.55
CA ASP A 131 -0.19 -15.66 3.00
C ASP A 131 0.88 -15.91 1.94
N GLN A 132 0.48 -16.24 0.71
CA GLN A 132 1.43 -16.48 -0.37
C GLN A 132 2.19 -15.20 -0.76
N SER A 133 3.51 -15.37 -0.98
CA SER A 133 4.33 -14.32 -1.57
C SER A 133 4.00 -14.15 -3.05
N VAL A 134 3.80 -12.91 -3.46
CA VAL A 134 3.75 -12.55 -4.88
C VAL A 134 5.15 -12.55 -5.50
N GLY A 135 6.21 -12.40 -4.69
CA GLY A 135 7.59 -12.27 -5.15
C GLY A 135 7.88 -10.90 -5.74
N LEU A 136 7.31 -9.85 -5.16
CA LEU A 136 7.69 -8.47 -5.41
C LEU A 136 9.05 -8.18 -4.73
N LYS A 137 9.77 -7.16 -5.20
CA LYS A 137 11.09 -6.78 -4.63
C LYS A 137 11.01 -6.47 -3.15
N ALA A 138 9.93 -5.77 -2.76
CA ALA A 138 9.54 -5.56 -1.38
C ALA A 138 8.05 -5.90 -1.25
N GLU A 139 7.65 -6.63 -0.22
CA GLU A 139 6.26 -6.97 0.04
C GLU A 139 5.99 -7.25 1.52
N ILE A 140 4.76 -7.07 1.96
CA ILE A 140 4.29 -7.49 3.27
C ILE A 140 3.59 -8.84 3.12
N ILE A 141 4.09 -9.87 3.83
CA ILE A 141 3.39 -11.15 3.97
C ILE A 141 2.52 -11.08 5.21
N PRO A 142 1.19 -11.25 5.10
CA PRO A 142 0.32 -11.20 6.25
C PRO A 142 0.59 -12.39 7.20
N LEU A 143 0.51 -12.14 8.51
CA LEU A 143 0.47 -13.13 9.59
C LEU A 143 -0.94 -13.27 10.16
N THR A 144 -1.75 -12.24 9.99
CA THR A 144 -3.20 -12.27 10.23
C THR A 144 -3.90 -12.38 8.87
N ARG A 145 -4.86 -13.27 8.74
CA ARG A 145 -5.69 -13.40 7.52
C ARG A 145 -6.29 -12.03 7.16
N PRO A 146 -6.02 -11.47 5.96
CA PRO A 146 -6.35 -10.07 5.65
C PRO A 146 -7.78 -9.86 5.13
N PHE A 147 -8.70 -10.75 5.41
CA PHE A 147 -10.13 -10.66 5.15
C PHE A 147 -10.94 -11.27 6.28
N GLY A 148 -12.23 -10.88 6.38
CA GLY A 148 -13.09 -11.29 7.48
C GLY A 148 -12.68 -10.69 8.83
N LEU A 149 -12.06 -9.50 8.81
CA LEU A 149 -11.67 -8.75 9.99
C LEU A 149 -12.75 -7.75 10.39
N TYR A 150 -12.89 -7.54 11.67
CA TYR A 150 -13.75 -6.50 12.26
C TYR A 150 -12.92 -5.29 12.68
N ALA A 151 -13.56 -4.12 12.74
CA ALA A 151 -13.00 -2.95 13.42
C ALA A 151 -12.59 -3.34 14.86
N GLY A 152 -11.39 -2.94 15.26
CA GLY A 152 -10.78 -3.35 16.54
C GLY A 152 -9.99 -4.66 16.49
N ASN A 153 -9.97 -5.39 15.35
CA ASN A 153 -9.08 -6.53 15.19
C ASN A 153 -7.63 -6.08 14.97
N ASN A 154 -6.72 -6.93 15.40
CA ASN A 154 -5.30 -6.75 15.15
C ASN A 154 -4.91 -7.35 13.80
N PHE A 155 -4.14 -6.59 13.01
CA PHE A 155 -3.46 -7.07 11.82
C PHE A 155 -1.97 -7.14 12.07
N SER A 156 -1.36 -8.24 11.66
CA SER A 156 0.08 -8.48 11.75
C SER A 156 0.62 -8.95 10.41
N GLY A 157 1.86 -8.58 10.11
CA GLY A 157 2.56 -8.99 8.89
C GLY A 157 4.06 -9.04 9.08
N VAL A 158 4.75 -9.58 8.08
CA VAL A 158 6.21 -9.58 7.96
C VAL A 158 6.59 -8.76 6.74
N VAL A 159 7.44 -7.76 6.94
CA VAL A 159 8.05 -7.01 5.84
C VAL A 159 9.17 -7.84 5.22
N MET A 160 9.09 -8.05 3.92
CA MET A 160 10.09 -8.77 3.13
C MET A 160 10.78 -7.84 2.15
N TYR A 161 12.10 -7.93 2.07
CA TYR A 161 12.92 -7.26 1.06
C TYR A 161 13.80 -8.30 0.36
N LYS A 162 13.66 -8.43 -0.97
CA LYS A 162 14.39 -9.44 -1.77
C LYS A 162 14.27 -10.85 -1.18
N GLY A 163 13.06 -11.21 -0.74
CA GLY A 163 12.73 -12.52 -0.20
C GLY A 163 13.27 -12.80 1.21
N LYS A 164 13.74 -11.77 1.94
CA LYS A 164 14.23 -11.89 3.33
C LYS A 164 13.47 -10.95 4.25
N PRO A 165 13.17 -11.34 5.50
CA PRO A 165 12.59 -10.45 6.49
C PRO A 165 13.44 -9.20 6.72
N ALA A 166 12.81 -8.03 6.80
CA ALA A 166 13.44 -6.74 7.02
C ALA A 166 13.14 -6.22 8.43
N ALA A 167 14.19 -6.16 9.28
CA ALA A 167 14.11 -5.67 10.64
C ALA A 167 14.27 -4.15 10.72
N ASP A 168 13.75 -3.55 11.80
CA ASP A 168 13.89 -2.13 12.13
C ASP A 168 13.31 -1.18 11.06
N VAL A 169 12.38 -1.66 10.24
CA VAL A 169 11.70 -0.90 9.18
C VAL A 169 10.51 -0.17 9.77
N ILE A 170 10.32 1.09 9.42
CA ILE A 170 9.10 1.85 9.71
C ILE A 170 7.98 1.33 8.80
N VAL A 171 6.82 1.11 9.40
CA VAL A 171 5.59 0.79 8.69
C VAL A 171 4.59 1.88 9.01
N GLU A 172 4.27 2.68 8.03
CA GLU A 172 3.22 3.70 8.10
C GLU A 172 1.86 3.04 7.94
N VAL A 173 0.89 3.54 8.69
CA VAL A 173 -0.48 3.00 8.70
C VAL A 173 -1.45 4.16 8.49
N GLU A 174 -2.24 4.07 7.41
CA GLU A 174 -3.29 5.05 7.12
C GLU A 174 -4.63 4.40 6.82
N TYR A 175 -5.68 5.13 7.19
CA TYR A 175 -7.05 4.83 6.84
C TYR A 175 -7.40 5.45 5.47
N LEU A 176 -8.01 4.66 4.58
CA LEU A 176 -8.62 5.20 3.36
C LEU A 176 -9.91 5.93 3.73
N ASN A 177 -9.82 7.24 3.84
CA ASN A 177 -10.88 8.09 4.35
C ASN A 177 -11.92 8.44 3.27
N ASP A 178 -12.77 7.49 2.95
CA ASP A 178 -13.93 7.68 2.06
C ASP A 178 -15.15 8.32 2.77
N LYS A 179 -15.07 8.49 4.10
CA LYS A 179 -16.13 9.02 4.95
C LYS A 179 -15.98 10.51 5.31
N GLY A 180 -14.89 11.15 4.88
CA GLY A 180 -14.61 12.56 5.18
C GLY A 180 -14.36 12.82 6.66
N LEU A 181 -13.74 11.86 7.37
CA LEU A 181 -13.37 12.01 8.78
C LEU A 181 -12.28 13.07 8.92
N LYS A 182 -12.22 13.68 10.09
CA LYS A 182 -11.18 14.65 10.48
C LYS A 182 -10.30 14.05 11.56
N ALA A 183 -9.00 14.14 11.37
CA ALA A 183 -8.03 13.76 12.39
C ALA A 183 -7.74 14.92 13.33
N PRO A 184 -7.39 14.66 14.60
CA PRO A 184 -6.99 15.70 15.55
C PRO A 184 -5.65 16.37 15.19
N SER A 185 -4.72 15.64 14.57
CA SER A 185 -3.41 16.11 14.10
C SER A 185 -2.88 15.18 13.00
N GLU A 186 -1.80 15.57 12.34
CA GLU A 186 -1.11 14.77 11.32
C GLU A 186 -0.65 13.40 11.87
N ASP A 187 -0.14 13.34 13.10
CA ASP A 187 0.26 12.08 13.74
C ASP A 187 -0.89 11.08 13.91
N HIS A 188 -2.16 11.54 13.82
CA HIS A 188 -3.34 10.68 13.83
C HIS A 188 -3.75 10.23 12.42
N ILE A 189 -3.24 10.89 11.38
CA ILE A 189 -3.46 10.52 9.98
C ILE A 189 -2.52 9.37 9.63
N THR A 190 -1.21 9.65 9.67
CA THR A 190 -0.17 8.64 9.45
C THR A 190 0.35 8.18 10.81
N GLN A 191 0.04 6.94 11.15
CA GLN A 191 0.56 6.30 12.35
C GLN A 191 1.73 5.41 11.98
N GLU A 192 2.72 5.33 12.87
CA GLU A 192 3.95 4.58 12.61
C GLU A 192 4.10 3.42 13.59
N ILE A 193 4.54 2.30 13.09
CA ILE A 193 5.02 1.16 13.86
C ILE A 193 6.36 0.70 13.29
N LYS A 194 7.13 -0.05 14.08
CA LYS A 194 8.43 -0.51 13.67
C LYS A 194 8.50 -2.04 13.68
N THR A 195 9.08 -2.63 12.64
CA THR A 195 9.27 -4.07 12.62
C THR A 195 10.29 -4.53 13.67
N ASN A 196 10.06 -5.70 14.23
CA ASN A 196 10.98 -6.35 15.14
C ASN A 196 12.16 -7.01 14.36
N LYS A 197 13.06 -7.71 15.08
CA LYS A 197 14.23 -8.42 14.49
C LYS A 197 13.87 -9.50 13.47
N ARG A 198 12.62 -9.97 13.44
CA ARG A 198 12.10 -10.94 12.47
C ARG A 198 11.34 -10.28 11.31
N GLY A 199 11.33 -8.93 11.23
CA GLY A 199 10.59 -8.18 10.24
C GLY A 199 9.08 -8.11 10.52
N GLU A 200 8.63 -8.54 11.70
CA GLU A 200 7.21 -8.61 12.07
C GLU A 200 6.73 -7.30 12.66
N PHE A 201 5.49 -6.93 12.34
CA PHE A 201 4.77 -5.80 12.93
C PHE A 201 3.34 -6.21 13.29
N SER A 202 2.68 -5.36 14.08
CA SER A 202 1.31 -5.60 14.55
C SER A 202 0.62 -4.27 14.83
N PHE A 203 -0.64 -4.12 14.39
CA PHE A 203 -1.43 -2.91 14.55
C PHE A 203 -2.91 -3.25 14.68
N THR A 204 -3.62 -2.52 15.54
CA THR A 204 -5.07 -2.67 15.72
C THR A 204 -5.81 -1.61 14.92
N THR A 205 -6.61 -2.03 13.94
CA THR A 205 -7.40 -1.14 13.08
C THR A 205 -8.67 -0.69 13.81
N PRO A 206 -8.79 0.59 14.21
CA PRO A 206 -9.89 1.02 15.10
C PRO A 206 -11.23 1.21 14.39
N LEU A 207 -11.26 1.36 13.06
CA LEU A 207 -12.43 1.70 12.26
C LEU A 207 -12.69 0.68 11.17
N ALA A 208 -13.96 0.50 10.80
CA ALA A 208 -14.33 -0.24 9.60
C ALA A 208 -14.03 0.54 8.33
N GLY A 209 -13.42 -0.12 7.35
CA GLY A 209 -12.96 0.40 6.06
C GLY A 209 -11.62 -0.18 5.66
N TRP A 210 -10.99 0.43 4.68
CA TRP A 210 -9.68 0.02 4.17
C TRP A 210 -8.54 0.68 4.92
N TRP A 211 -7.56 -0.11 5.32
CA TRP A 211 -6.33 0.30 5.99
C TRP A 211 -5.12 -0.08 5.16
N GLY A 212 -4.28 0.89 4.85
CA GLY A 212 -3.00 0.69 4.19
C GLY A 212 -1.86 0.55 5.20
N PHE A 213 -1.01 -0.43 4.99
CA PHE A 213 0.25 -0.63 5.72
C PHE A 213 1.38 -0.50 4.73
N CYS A 214 2.21 0.54 4.84
CA CYS A 214 3.31 0.85 3.95
C CYS A 214 4.65 0.72 4.68
N ALA A 215 5.41 -0.32 4.38
CA ALA A 215 6.76 -0.46 4.90
C ALA A 215 7.74 0.33 4.05
N LEU A 216 8.49 1.26 4.67
CA LEU A 216 9.45 2.15 4.02
C LEU A 216 10.85 1.54 4.05
N LEU A 217 11.40 1.27 2.88
CA LEU A 217 12.70 0.62 2.70
C LEU A 217 13.58 1.48 1.79
N SER A 218 14.88 1.51 2.05
CA SER A 218 15.84 2.06 1.10
C SER A 218 16.21 0.98 0.08
N ASP A 219 16.07 1.31 -1.22
CA ASP A 219 16.56 0.43 -2.27
C ASP A 219 18.08 0.52 -2.39
N ASP A 220 18.71 -0.59 -2.72
CA ASP A 220 20.14 -0.61 -3.09
C ASP A 220 20.38 -0.17 -4.55
N GLU A 221 19.33 -0.13 -5.37
CA GLU A 221 19.34 0.41 -6.71
C GLU A 221 19.04 1.92 -6.70
N LYS A 222 19.70 2.65 -7.58
CA LYS A 222 19.50 4.09 -7.74
C LYS A 222 19.00 4.39 -9.15
N ILE A 223 18.21 5.46 -9.27
CA ILE A 223 17.67 5.90 -10.57
C ILE A 223 18.44 7.13 -11.06
N LYS A 224 18.83 7.09 -12.35
CA LYS A 224 19.43 8.25 -13.03
C LYS A 224 18.37 9.07 -13.73
N LYS A 225 18.36 10.38 -13.49
CA LYS A 225 17.49 11.36 -14.15
C LYS A 225 18.29 12.63 -14.39
N ASP A 226 18.25 13.18 -15.61
CA ASP A 226 18.89 14.44 -15.99
C ASP A 226 20.37 14.54 -15.59
N GLY A 227 21.12 13.43 -15.78
CA GLY A 227 22.55 13.33 -15.45
C GLY A 227 22.89 13.18 -13.97
N LYS A 228 21.91 13.21 -13.07
CA LYS A 228 22.06 12.97 -11.62
C LYS A 228 21.60 11.56 -11.23
N THR A 229 22.14 11.07 -10.13
CA THR A 229 21.74 9.78 -9.53
C THR A 229 21.01 10.05 -8.24
N TYR A 230 19.85 9.43 -8.06
CA TYR A 230 18.95 9.61 -6.94
C TYR A 230 18.75 8.29 -6.19
N ASP A 231 18.58 8.39 -4.89
CA ASP A 231 18.17 7.28 -4.05
C ASP A 231 16.72 6.88 -4.37
N VAL A 232 16.35 5.67 -4.01
CA VAL A 232 15.01 5.14 -4.19
C VAL A 232 14.48 4.66 -2.85
N GLU A 233 13.35 5.21 -2.44
CA GLU A 233 12.55 4.68 -1.36
C GLU A 233 11.57 3.64 -1.92
N LEU A 234 11.59 2.44 -1.37
CA LEU A 234 10.64 1.38 -1.69
C LEU A 234 9.51 1.37 -0.66
N GLY A 235 8.27 1.52 -1.11
CA GLY A 235 7.09 1.26 -0.31
C GLY A 235 6.53 -0.14 -0.60
N ALA A 236 6.57 -1.02 0.40
CA ALA A 236 5.88 -2.31 0.34
C ALA A 236 4.53 -2.19 1.03
N ILE A 237 3.42 -2.34 0.27
CA ILE A 237 2.10 -2.01 0.77
C ILE A 237 1.16 -3.21 0.74
N ILE A 238 0.40 -3.38 1.81
CA ILE A 238 -0.78 -4.24 1.83
C ILE A 238 -2.00 -3.43 2.28
N TRP A 239 -3.11 -3.62 1.58
CA TRP A 239 -4.41 -3.05 1.94
C TRP A 239 -5.30 -4.13 2.55
N VAL A 240 -5.91 -3.79 3.68
CA VAL A 240 -6.74 -4.70 4.49
C VAL A 240 -8.08 -4.05 4.80
N GLU A 241 -9.18 -4.76 4.54
CA GLU A 241 -10.52 -4.30 4.87
C GLU A 241 -10.97 -4.84 6.22
N THR A 242 -11.51 -3.95 7.06
CA THR A 242 -12.23 -4.29 8.28
C THR A 242 -13.69 -3.86 8.18
N LYS A 243 -14.59 -4.58 8.83
CA LYS A 243 -16.04 -4.32 8.81
C LYS A 243 -16.59 -4.16 10.22
N ASP A 244 -17.70 -3.46 10.34
CA ASP A 244 -18.48 -3.46 11.57
C ASP A 244 -19.33 -4.74 11.67
N TYR A 245 -19.69 -5.12 12.90
CA TYR A 245 -20.70 -6.15 13.10
C TYR A 245 -22.04 -5.68 12.53
N GLN A 246 -22.69 -6.56 11.82
CA GLN A 246 -24.07 -6.33 11.36
C GLN A 246 -25.03 -6.68 12.49
N LYS A 247 -26.12 -5.88 12.63
CA LYS A 247 -27.20 -6.13 13.57
C LYS A 247 -28.25 -7.03 12.94
#